data_92964e2015b7e4a9ea47ad72f498cc7a
#
_entry.id   92964e2015b7e4a9ea47ad72f498cc7a
#
_cell.length_a   1.000
_cell.length_b   1.000
_cell.length_c   1.000
_cell.angle_alpha   90.00
_cell.angle_beta   90.00
_cell.angle_gamma   90.00
#
_symmetry.space_group_name_H-M   'P 1'
#
loop_
_entity.id
_entity.type
_entity.pdbx_description
1 polymer ?
#
loop_
_entity_poly.entity_id
_entity_poly.type
_entity_poly.pdbx_seq_one_letter_code
_entity_poly.pdbx_strand_id
1 'polypeptide(L)'
;SSCGNDWLDLQSSTAIETDGSLTELRDFEFVLNGAYSSMQSSSYYGADMFCYGDLRGDDMKSYKSSSTNVSFYTFKYNKTNGPSGFWGMYYGIGKNLNILFRDIEKIKLVPDREITTPKLEKLTEQEYYNDLKGEALAIRALLLFDMTRIYGYPYLKDNGASLAVPIIDKVVEDKNIKPSRNTTAQCYKAITDDLTDAVKLLRPVKKEGKINK
;
A
#
# COMPACT_ATOMS: atom_id res chain seq x y z
N SER A 1 -33.03 -18.72 21.86
CA SER A 1 -31.61 -18.43 21.62
C SER A 1 -31.50 -17.48 20.46
N SER A 2 -31.29 -16.21 20.79
CA SER A 2 -31.05 -15.13 19.81
C SER A 2 -29.60 -15.21 19.36
N CYS A 3 -29.38 -15.46 18.07
CA CYS A 3 -28.09 -15.18 17.46
C CYS A 3 -27.88 -13.67 17.49
N GLY A 4 -26.86 -13.20 18.19
CA GLY A 4 -26.49 -11.79 18.19
C GLY A 4 -26.15 -11.33 16.79
N ASN A 5 -26.56 -10.13 16.42
CA ASN A 5 -26.31 -9.51 15.11
C ASN A 5 -24.87 -8.96 14.97
N ASP A 6 -23.98 -9.18 15.95
CA ASP A 6 -22.64 -8.61 15.98
C ASP A 6 -21.73 -9.02 14.80
N TRP A 7 -22.06 -10.13 14.12
CA TRP A 7 -21.30 -10.55 12.93
C TRP A 7 -21.66 -9.77 11.65
N LEU A 8 -22.76 -8.99 11.68
CA LEU A 8 -23.21 -8.15 10.55
C LEU A 8 -22.67 -6.70 10.62
N ASP A 9 -22.14 -6.29 11.76
CA ASP A 9 -21.46 -4.99 11.91
C ASP A 9 -20.01 -5.05 11.41
N LEU A 10 -19.82 -5.56 10.22
CA LEU A 10 -18.58 -5.35 9.46
C LEU A 10 -18.57 -3.88 9.03
N GLN A 11 -17.92 -3.04 9.82
CA GLN A 11 -17.56 -1.71 9.35
C GLN A 11 -16.80 -1.85 8.04
N SER A 12 -17.21 -1.08 7.05
CA SER A 12 -16.58 -1.06 5.72
C SER A 12 -15.06 -0.94 5.90
N SER A 13 -14.30 -1.95 5.45
CA SER A 13 -12.84 -2.00 5.54
C SER A 13 -12.13 -0.85 4.80
N THR A 14 -12.89 0.04 4.17
CA THR A 14 -12.41 1.19 3.41
C THR A 14 -12.39 2.50 4.20
N ALA A 15 -12.97 2.56 5.40
CA ALA A 15 -13.00 3.77 6.22
C ALA A 15 -12.54 3.45 7.65
N ILE A 16 -11.24 3.42 7.87
CA ILE A 16 -10.70 3.48 9.24
C ILE A 16 -10.97 4.90 9.73
N GLU A 17 -11.76 5.01 10.79
CA GLU A 17 -11.96 6.30 11.47
C GLU A 17 -10.59 6.84 11.92
N THR A 18 -10.38 8.14 11.73
CA THR A 18 -9.10 8.80 11.95
C THR A 18 -8.67 8.84 13.42
N ASP A 19 -9.51 8.41 14.35
CA ASP A 19 -9.26 8.56 15.78
C ASP A 19 -9.40 7.23 16.54
N GLY A 20 -8.25 6.67 16.97
CA GLY A 20 -8.14 5.73 18.08
C GLY A 20 -8.78 4.35 17.96
N SER A 21 -9.16 3.90 16.77
CA SER A 21 -9.89 2.64 16.58
C SER A 21 -9.01 1.38 16.57
N LEU A 22 -7.70 1.50 16.41
CA LEU A 22 -6.78 0.36 16.37
C LEU A 22 -6.13 0.18 17.75
N THR A 23 -6.62 -0.78 18.53
CA THR A 23 -6.21 -0.99 19.91
C THR A 23 -5.53 -2.33 20.19
N GLU A 24 -5.70 -3.29 19.29
CA GLU A 24 -5.13 -4.63 19.43
C GLU A 24 -4.38 -5.05 18.15
N LEU A 25 -3.38 -5.92 18.27
CA LEU A 25 -2.57 -6.35 17.13
C LEU A 25 -3.40 -6.93 15.98
N ARG A 26 -4.49 -7.62 16.26
CA ARG A 26 -5.39 -8.15 15.24
C ARG A 26 -6.05 -7.06 14.38
N ASP A 27 -6.27 -5.87 14.95
CA ASP A 27 -6.89 -4.76 14.20
C ASP A 27 -5.96 -4.32 13.06
N PHE A 28 -4.65 -4.33 13.32
CA PHE A 28 -3.64 -4.02 12.30
C PHE A 28 -3.55 -5.09 11.20
N GLU A 29 -3.81 -6.37 11.53
CA GLU A 29 -3.94 -7.41 10.50
C GLU A 29 -5.14 -7.17 9.59
N PHE A 30 -6.26 -6.69 10.12
CA PHE A 30 -7.41 -6.32 9.28
C PHE A 30 -7.09 -5.16 8.35
N VAL A 31 -6.34 -4.15 8.82
CA VAL A 31 -5.85 -3.05 7.96
C VAL A 31 -4.99 -3.58 6.81
N LEU A 32 -4.07 -4.49 7.09
CA LEU A 32 -3.22 -5.12 6.06
C LEU A 32 -4.04 -5.96 5.08
N ASN A 33 -5.01 -6.74 5.56
CA ASN A 33 -5.90 -7.50 4.69
C ASN A 33 -6.71 -6.57 3.77
N GLY A 34 -7.16 -5.41 4.28
CA GLY A 34 -7.80 -4.37 3.50
C GLY A 34 -6.86 -3.77 2.44
N ALA A 35 -5.59 -3.55 2.77
CA ALA A 35 -4.58 -3.09 1.83
C ALA A 35 -4.36 -4.12 0.69
N TYR A 36 -4.16 -5.40 1.01
CA TYR A 36 -4.04 -6.47 0.01
C TYR A 36 -5.28 -6.58 -0.87
N SER A 37 -6.48 -6.52 -0.28
CA SER A 37 -7.74 -6.53 -1.03
C SER A 37 -7.84 -5.36 -1.99
N SER A 38 -7.48 -4.16 -1.55
CA SER A 38 -7.46 -2.97 -2.39
C SER A 38 -6.45 -3.09 -3.54
N MET A 39 -5.28 -3.68 -3.29
CA MET A 39 -4.27 -3.92 -4.34
C MET A 39 -4.76 -4.89 -5.42
N GLN A 40 -5.67 -5.80 -5.10
CA GLN A 40 -6.28 -6.73 -6.08
C GLN A 40 -7.37 -6.09 -6.94
N SER A 41 -7.71 -4.83 -6.71
CA SER A 41 -8.66 -4.10 -7.55
C SER A 41 -8.26 -4.13 -9.02
N SER A 42 -9.25 -4.20 -9.93
CA SER A 42 -9.02 -4.08 -11.38
C SER A 42 -8.33 -2.77 -11.78
N SER A 43 -8.50 -1.72 -10.97
CA SER A 43 -7.82 -0.43 -11.16
C SER A 43 -6.35 -0.44 -10.73
N TYR A 44 -5.82 -1.59 -10.27
CA TYR A 44 -4.42 -1.72 -9.87
C TYR A 44 -3.86 -3.08 -10.31
N TYR A 45 -3.40 -3.93 -9.39
CA TYR A 45 -2.81 -5.23 -9.72
C TYR A 45 -3.81 -6.26 -10.24
N GLY A 46 -5.13 -6.03 -10.10
CA GLY A 46 -6.13 -6.91 -10.70
C GLY A 46 -6.18 -6.86 -12.23
N ALA A 47 -5.82 -5.72 -12.85
CA ALA A 47 -5.77 -5.58 -14.31
C ALA A 47 -4.92 -4.39 -14.79
N ASP A 48 -5.24 -3.15 -14.38
CA ASP A 48 -4.75 -1.93 -15.03
C ASP A 48 -3.21 -1.79 -14.96
N MET A 49 -2.58 -2.28 -13.90
CA MET A 49 -1.12 -2.19 -13.74
C MET A 49 -0.39 -3.01 -14.83
N PHE A 50 -0.89 -4.18 -15.16
CA PHE A 50 -0.35 -5.02 -16.25
C PHE A 50 -0.66 -4.41 -17.61
N CYS A 51 -1.93 -4.02 -17.83
CA CYS A 51 -2.33 -3.38 -19.08
C CYS A 51 -1.52 -2.11 -19.36
N TYR A 52 -1.22 -1.31 -18.32
CA TYR A 52 -0.40 -0.10 -18.45
C TYR A 52 1.01 -0.40 -18.95
N GLY A 53 1.65 -1.46 -18.45
CA GLY A 53 2.96 -1.91 -18.89
C GLY A 53 2.95 -2.45 -20.31
N ASP A 54 2.12 -3.45 -20.56
CA ASP A 54 2.11 -4.25 -21.80
C ASP A 54 1.63 -3.45 -23.02
N LEU A 55 0.63 -2.58 -22.86
CA LEU A 55 0.13 -1.70 -23.92
C LEU A 55 1.16 -0.64 -24.35
N ARG A 56 2.07 -0.25 -23.45
CA ARG A 56 3.15 0.71 -23.73
C ARG A 56 4.43 0.03 -24.21
N GLY A 57 4.57 -1.28 -23.96
CA GLY A 57 5.72 -2.08 -24.29
C GLY A 57 5.64 -2.79 -25.64
N ASP A 58 4.62 -2.52 -26.47
CA ASP A 58 4.34 -3.20 -27.74
C ASP A 58 3.93 -4.69 -27.62
N ASP A 59 3.78 -5.22 -26.41
CA ASP A 59 3.37 -6.61 -26.18
C ASP A 59 1.87 -6.82 -26.40
N MET A 60 1.08 -5.76 -26.29
CA MET A 60 -0.38 -5.78 -26.49
C MET A 60 -0.84 -4.67 -27.42
N LYS A 61 -1.98 -4.91 -28.12
CA LYS A 61 -2.68 -3.91 -28.93
C LYS A 61 -4.06 -3.64 -28.37
N SER A 62 -4.45 -2.37 -28.27
CA SER A 62 -5.83 -2.01 -27.96
C SER A 62 -6.70 -2.10 -29.21
N TYR A 63 -7.64 -3.04 -29.21
CA TYR A 63 -8.45 -3.36 -30.41
C TYR A 63 -9.75 -2.56 -30.51
N LYS A 64 -10.27 -2.01 -29.42
CA LYS A 64 -11.46 -1.12 -29.40
C LYS A 64 -11.50 -0.26 -28.14
N SER A 65 -11.89 0.91 -28.36
CA SER A 65 -12.49 2.02 -27.58
C SER A 65 -12.93 1.80 -26.11
N SER A 66 -12.23 1.05 -25.29
CA SER A 66 -12.19 1.32 -23.86
C SER A 66 -11.30 2.55 -23.68
N SER A 67 -11.82 3.62 -23.15
CA SER A 67 -11.11 4.91 -23.07
C SER A 67 -9.77 4.83 -22.37
N THR A 68 -9.63 4.00 -21.32
CA THR A 68 -8.40 3.84 -20.53
C THR A 68 -7.32 3.10 -21.33
N ASN A 69 -7.61 1.96 -21.90
CA ASN A 69 -6.65 1.15 -22.65
C ASN A 69 -6.17 1.84 -23.91
N VAL A 70 -7.04 2.56 -24.62
CA VAL A 70 -6.68 3.34 -25.81
C VAL A 70 -5.70 4.46 -25.44
N SER A 71 -5.89 5.15 -24.33
CA SER A 71 -4.97 6.20 -23.91
C SER A 71 -3.59 5.67 -23.53
N PHE A 72 -3.51 4.49 -22.91
CA PHE A 72 -2.23 3.82 -22.62
C PHE A 72 -1.51 3.44 -23.93
N TYR A 73 -2.22 2.82 -24.84
CA TYR A 73 -1.67 2.39 -26.13
C TYR A 73 -1.21 3.54 -27.02
N THR A 74 -1.98 4.64 -27.06
CA THR A 74 -1.69 5.78 -27.94
C THR A 74 -0.79 6.84 -27.29
N PHE A 75 -0.43 6.70 -26.02
CA PHE A 75 0.31 7.70 -25.21
C PHE A 75 -0.35 9.09 -25.18
N LYS A 76 -1.65 9.17 -25.46
CA LYS A 76 -2.40 10.43 -25.47
C LYS A 76 -2.98 10.72 -24.10
N TYR A 77 -2.15 11.30 -23.24
CA TYR A 77 -2.53 11.70 -21.89
C TYR A 77 -2.88 13.18 -21.83
N ASN A 78 -3.87 13.49 -21.00
CA ASN A 78 -4.21 14.85 -20.61
C ASN A 78 -4.66 14.84 -19.13
N LYS A 79 -5.16 15.98 -18.63
CA LYS A 79 -5.61 16.11 -17.22
C LYS A 79 -6.79 15.19 -16.84
N THR A 80 -7.54 14.70 -17.81
CA THR A 80 -8.73 13.86 -17.60
C THR A 80 -8.59 12.45 -18.17
N ASN A 81 -7.51 12.18 -18.88
CA ASN A 81 -7.29 10.94 -19.61
C ASN A 81 -5.83 10.47 -19.42
N GLY A 82 -5.55 9.85 -18.31
CA GLY A 82 -4.24 9.32 -17.96
C GLY A 82 -4.37 8.23 -16.91
N PRO A 83 -3.27 7.71 -16.37
CA PRO A 83 -3.26 6.65 -15.36
C PRO A 83 -3.68 7.18 -13.98
N SER A 84 -4.82 7.89 -13.89
CA SER A 84 -5.28 8.56 -12.66
C SER A 84 -5.75 7.57 -11.57
N GLY A 85 -6.18 6.37 -11.96
CA GLY A 85 -6.64 5.33 -11.03
C GLY A 85 -5.56 4.93 -10.02
N PHE A 86 -4.32 4.80 -10.46
CA PHE A 86 -3.19 4.46 -9.58
C PHE A 86 -2.97 5.50 -8.49
N TRP A 87 -3.16 6.78 -8.80
CA TRP A 87 -3.03 7.87 -7.83
C TRP A 87 -4.00 7.72 -6.66
N GLY A 88 -5.28 7.44 -6.96
CA GLY A 88 -6.30 7.19 -5.94
C GLY A 88 -5.97 5.98 -5.07
N MET A 89 -5.48 4.90 -5.67
CA MET A 89 -5.07 3.69 -4.95
C MET A 89 -3.90 3.96 -4.00
N TYR A 90 -2.86 4.67 -4.46
CA TYR A 90 -1.72 5.04 -3.64
C TYR A 90 -2.12 5.79 -2.37
N TYR A 91 -2.90 6.87 -2.54
CA TYR A 91 -3.31 7.68 -1.39
C TYR A 91 -4.30 6.95 -0.49
N GLY A 92 -5.22 6.17 -1.05
CA GLY A 92 -6.21 5.41 -0.28
C GLY A 92 -5.56 4.37 0.61
N ILE A 93 -4.72 3.50 0.04
CA ILE A 93 -4.01 2.47 0.80
C ILE A 93 -2.98 3.11 1.72
N GLY A 94 -2.20 4.09 1.23
CA GLY A 94 -1.17 4.77 1.99
C GLY A 94 -1.70 5.48 3.23
N LYS A 95 -2.89 6.08 3.17
CA LYS A 95 -3.57 6.67 4.33
C LYS A 95 -3.77 5.63 5.44
N ASN A 96 -4.31 4.47 5.09
CA ASN A 96 -4.59 3.41 6.05
C ASN A 96 -3.30 2.84 6.66
N LEU A 97 -2.24 2.68 5.86
CA LEU A 97 -0.92 2.27 6.36
C LEU A 97 -0.32 3.31 7.31
N ASN A 98 -0.48 4.61 7.03
CA ASN A 98 0.03 5.65 7.92
C ASN A 98 -0.73 5.70 9.25
N ILE A 99 -2.04 5.41 9.27
CA ILE A 99 -2.80 5.20 10.50
C ILE A 99 -2.25 3.99 11.26
N LEU A 100 -2.01 2.89 10.56
CA LEU A 100 -1.38 1.69 11.14
C LEU A 100 -0.04 2.05 11.81
N PHE A 101 0.87 2.73 11.13
CA PHE A 101 2.18 3.10 11.68
C PHE A 101 2.05 4.02 12.90
N ARG A 102 1.12 4.99 12.89
CA ARG A 102 0.87 5.87 14.01
C ARG A 102 0.36 5.13 15.25
N ASP A 103 -0.54 4.18 15.05
CA ASP A 103 -1.27 3.56 16.16
C ASP A 103 -0.57 2.28 16.67
N ILE A 104 0.15 1.54 15.84
CA ILE A 104 0.89 0.35 16.27
C ILE A 104 1.97 0.67 17.31
N GLU A 105 2.55 1.88 17.25
CA GLU A 105 3.54 2.35 18.22
C GLU A 105 2.94 2.58 19.62
N LYS A 106 1.62 2.68 19.73
CA LYS A 106 0.91 2.89 21.02
C LYS A 106 0.60 1.58 21.73
N ILE A 107 0.75 0.45 21.04
CA ILE A 107 0.46 -0.88 21.62
C ILE A 107 1.48 -1.20 22.69
N LYS A 108 0.99 -1.52 23.89
CA LYS A 108 1.84 -2.00 24.98
C LYS A 108 2.02 -3.51 24.86
N LEU A 109 3.16 -3.90 24.33
CA LEU A 109 3.51 -5.31 24.14
C LEU A 109 3.95 -5.97 25.46
N VAL A 110 3.62 -7.26 25.58
CA VAL A 110 4.31 -8.20 26.44
C VAL A 110 5.12 -9.13 25.53
N PRO A 111 6.40 -8.82 25.25
CA PRO A 111 7.14 -9.37 24.10
C PRO A 111 7.13 -10.90 24.01
N ASP A 112 7.29 -11.60 25.13
CA ASP A 112 7.39 -13.05 25.19
C ASP A 112 6.03 -13.75 25.39
N ARG A 113 4.92 -13.00 25.45
CA ARG A 113 3.61 -13.60 25.60
C ARG A 113 3.20 -14.33 24.32
N GLU A 114 2.97 -15.64 24.45
CA GLU A 114 2.42 -16.44 23.34
C GLU A 114 0.96 -16.03 23.06
N ILE A 115 0.67 -15.86 21.79
CA ILE A 115 -0.67 -15.58 21.28
C ILE A 115 -1.00 -16.53 20.13
N THR A 116 -2.28 -16.70 19.86
CA THR A 116 -2.77 -17.34 18.63
C THR A 116 -3.33 -16.25 17.73
N THR A 117 -2.74 -16.10 16.56
CA THR A 117 -3.20 -15.11 15.56
C THR A 117 -4.57 -15.50 14.98
N PRO A 118 -5.30 -14.59 14.31
CA PRO A 118 -6.53 -14.92 13.60
C PRO A 118 -6.39 -16.08 12.60
N LYS A 119 -5.18 -16.35 12.11
CA LYS A 119 -4.85 -17.48 11.23
C LYS A 119 -4.41 -18.74 11.95
N LEU A 120 -4.61 -18.79 13.26
CA LEU A 120 -4.26 -19.93 14.11
C LEU A 120 -2.73 -20.21 14.19
N GLU A 121 -1.88 -19.26 13.84
CA GLU A 121 -0.44 -19.34 14.09
C GLU A 121 -0.15 -19.02 15.56
N LYS A 122 0.75 -19.79 16.18
CA LYS A 122 1.27 -19.51 17.51
C LYS A 122 2.52 -18.67 17.39
N LEU A 123 2.51 -17.47 17.93
CA LEU A 123 3.59 -16.49 17.89
C LEU A 123 3.71 -15.82 19.24
N THR A 124 4.87 -15.22 19.49
CA THR A 124 4.95 -14.19 20.53
C THR A 124 4.32 -12.89 20.06
N GLU A 125 3.88 -12.04 20.97
CA GLU A 125 3.37 -10.72 20.59
C GLU A 125 4.39 -9.89 19.81
N GLN A 126 5.66 -9.99 20.18
CA GLN A 126 6.72 -9.27 19.48
C GLN A 126 6.89 -9.76 18.05
N GLU A 127 6.83 -11.06 17.79
CA GLU A 127 6.90 -11.62 16.45
C GLU A 127 5.72 -11.16 15.60
N TYR A 128 4.53 -11.19 16.17
CA TYR A 128 3.33 -10.76 15.46
C TYR A 128 3.35 -9.26 15.15
N TYR A 129 3.75 -8.42 16.11
CA TYR A 129 3.96 -6.98 15.91
C TYR A 129 4.97 -6.72 14.78
N ASN A 130 6.11 -7.42 14.82
CA ASN A 130 7.18 -7.25 13.84
C ASN A 130 6.72 -7.65 12.42
N ASP A 131 5.99 -8.76 12.29
CA ASP A 131 5.44 -9.22 11.02
C ASP A 131 4.44 -8.18 10.46
N LEU A 132 3.51 -7.68 11.27
CA LEU A 132 2.52 -6.68 10.84
C LEU A 132 3.19 -5.39 10.38
N LYS A 133 4.15 -4.90 11.15
CA LYS A 133 4.89 -3.68 10.81
C LYS A 133 5.77 -3.87 9.57
N GLY A 134 6.44 -5.01 9.46
CA GLY A 134 7.26 -5.36 8.30
C GLY A 134 6.45 -5.50 7.01
N GLU A 135 5.28 -6.16 7.06
CA GLU A 135 4.37 -6.25 5.92
C GLU A 135 3.88 -4.85 5.49
N ALA A 136 3.51 -3.99 6.46
CA ALA A 136 3.07 -2.63 6.17
C ALA A 136 4.15 -1.79 5.49
N LEU A 137 5.40 -1.86 5.95
CA LEU A 137 6.55 -1.18 5.34
C LEU A 137 6.78 -1.65 3.90
N ALA A 138 6.75 -2.97 3.67
CA ALA A 138 6.94 -3.52 2.33
C ALA A 138 5.82 -3.12 1.36
N ILE A 139 4.56 -3.07 1.82
CA ILE A 139 3.43 -2.58 0.99
C ILE A 139 3.64 -1.09 0.69
N ARG A 140 4.01 -0.26 1.67
CA ARG A 140 4.25 1.17 1.45
C ARG A 140 5.37 1.40 0.43
N ALA A 141 6.45 0.65 0.53
CA ALA A 141 7.55 0.69 -0.43
C ALA A 141 7.10 0.31 -1.85
N LEU A 142 6.32 -0.77 -1.99
CA LEU A 142 5.80 -1.20 -3.29
C LEU A 142 4.89 -0.14 -3.93
N LEU A 143 3.98 0.44 -3.15
CA LEU A 143 3.11 1.51 -3.61
C LEU A 143 3.91 2.72 -4.10
N LEU A 144 4.89 3.19 -3.32
CA LEU A 144 5.74 4.31 -3.70
C LEU A 144 6.61 4.00 -4.91
N PHE A 145 7.11 2.76 -5.04
CA PHE A 145 7.87 2.32 -6.18
C PHE A 145 7.04 2.37 -7.48
N ASP A 146 5.81 1.86 -7.46
CA ASP A 146 4.92 1.90 -8.60
C ASP A 146 4.60 3.34 -9.02
N MET A 147 4.28 4.19 -8.06
CA MET A 147 4.00 5.60 -8.33
C MET A 147 5.20 6.34 -8.89
N THR A 148 6.40 6.04 -8.37
CA THR A 148 7.64 6.63 -8.87
C THR A 148 7.91 6.23 -10.31
N ARG A 149 7.66 4.96 -10.68
CA ARG A 149 7.82 4.47 -12.05
C ARG A 149 6.79 5.04 -13.03
N ILE A 150 5.55 5.21 -12.58
CA ILE A 150 4.44 5.66 -13.44
C ILE A 150 4.52 7.17 -13.69
N TYR A 151 4.85 7.96 -12.66
CA TYR A 151 4.75 9.43 -12.72
C TYR A 151 6.08 10.16 -12.66
N GLY A 152 7.18 9.47 -12.38
CA GLY A 152 8.53 10.01 -12.38
C GLY A 152 9.26 9.75 -13.70
N TYR A 153 10.41 10.38 -13.84
CA TYR A 153 11.37 10.02 -14.89
C TYR A 153 12.29 8.87 -14.43
N PRO A 154 12.83 8.07 -15.37
CA PRO A 154 13.83 7.08 -15.03
C PRO A 154 15.00 7.70 -14.26
N TYR A 155 15.49 6.99 -13.24
CA TYR A 155 16.57 7.49 -12.37
C TYR A 155 17.83 7.92 -13.17
N LEU A 156 18.20 7.12 -14.18
CA LEU A 156 19.41 7.37 -14.99
C LEU A 156 19.31 8.57 -15.91
N LYS A 157 18.14 9.19 -16.06
CA LYS A 157 17.99 10.42 -16.87
C LYS A 157 18.87 11.57 -16.33
N ASP A 158 18.92 11.70 -15.03
CA ASP A 158 19.58 12.83 -14.35
C ASP A 158 20.01 12.48 -12.92
N ASN A 159 20.32 11.22 -12.65
CA ASN A 159 20.65 10.68 -11.34
C ASN A 159 19.54 10.94 -10.29
N GLY A 160 18.28 10.89 -10.74
CA GLY A 160 17.12 11.02 -9.89
C GLY A 160 16.80 12.45 -9.45
N ALA A 161 17.35 13.48 -10.08
CA ALA A 161 17.09 14.88 -9.74
C ALA A 161 15.69 15.36 -10.14
N SER A 162 15.08 14.78 -11.19
CA SER A 162 13.70 15.10 -11.61
C SER A 162 12.67 14.76 -10.55
N LEU A 163 11.58 15.54 -10.54
CA LEU A 163 10.46 15.34 -9.62
C LEU A 163 9.66 14.09 -10.01
N ALA A 164 9.34 13.28 -9.01
CA ALA A 164 8.44 12.12 -9.13
C ALA A 164 7.10 12.40 -8.44
N VAL A 165 6.85 11.89 -7.25
CA VAL A 165 5.57 11.99 -6.53
C VAL A 165 5.79 12.52 -5.10
N PRO A 166 4.76 13.06 -4.44
CA PRO A 166 4.84 13.35 -3.01
C PRO A 166 5.01 12.06 -2.20
N ILE A 167 5.94 12.05 -1.28
CA ILE A 167 6.06 10.99 -0.27
C ILE A 167 5.10 11.35 0.86
N ILE A 168 4.11 10.48 1.12
CA ILE A 168 3.16 10.62 2.22
C ILE A 168 3.46 9.53 3.24
N ASP A 169 4.27 9.89 4.23
CA ASP A 169 4.80 8.98 5.28
C ASP A 169 4.12 9.14 6.64
N LYS A 170 3.10 10.00 6.73
CA LYS A 170 2.36 10.28 7.95
C LYS A 170 0.89 10.57 7.68
N VAL A 171 0.07 10.49 8.72
CA VAL A 171 -1.34 10.87 8.64
C VAL A 171 -1.45 12.35 8.31
N VAL A 172 -2.19 12.67 7.26
CA VAL A 172 -2.51 14.05 6.86
C VAL A 172 -3.92 14.37 7.36
N GLU A 173 -4.02 15.17 8.39
CA GLU A 173 -5.30 15.56 9.01
C GLU A 173 -5.96 16.73 8.25
N ASP A 174 -5.17 17.68 7.80
CA ASP A 174 -5.67 18.84 7.04
C ASP A 174 -5.81 18.50 5.56
N LYS A 175 -7.05 18.43 5.08
CA LYS A 175 -7.40 18.16 3.66
C LYS A 175 -6.93 19.27 2.70
N ASN A 176 -6.56 20.45 3.20
CA ASN A 176 -6.07 21.57 2.40
C ASN A 176 -4.56 21.49 2.12
N ILE A 177 -3.84 20.61 2.80
CA ILE A 177 -2.40 20.43 2.57
C ILE A 177 -2.21 19.84 1.17
N LYS A 178 -1.44 20.54 0.35
CA LYS A 178 -0.99 20.08 -0.96
C LYS A 178 0.51 19.79 -0.88
N PRO A 179 0.89 18.51 -0.65
CA PRO A 179 2.29 18.18 -0.52
C PRO A 179 3.03 18.41 -1.84
N SER A 180 4.25 18.93 -1.75
CA SER A 180 5.13 19.08 -2.91
C SER A 180 5.63 17.71 -3.38
N ARG A 181 5.92 17.60 -4.68
CA ARG A 181 6.55 16.41 -5.26
C ARG A 181 7.99 16.29 -4.75
N ASN A 182 8.38 15.08 -4.43
CA ASN A 182 9.76 14.72 -4.12
C ASN A 182 10.53 14.36 -5.39
N THR A 183 11.84 14.39 -5.32
CA THR A 183 12.68 13.92 -6.41
C THR A 183 12.64 12.39 -6.53
N THR A 184 12.94 11.87 -7.71
CA THR A 184 13.06 10.43 -7.94
C THR A 184 14.06 9.79 -6.96
N ALA A 185 15.20 10.46 -6.69
CA ALA A 185 16.19 9.98 -5.72
C ALA A 185 15.63 9.91 -4.30
N GLN A 186 14.87 10.92 -3.86
CA GLN A 186 14.21 10.89 -2.55
C GLN A 186 13.18 9.76 -2.45
N CYS A 187 12.41 9.53 -3.51
CA CYS A 187 11.46 8.42 -3.54
C CYS A 187 12.18 7.07 -3.42
N TYR A 188 13.24 6.83 -4.21
CA TYR A 188 14.00 5.58 -4.11
C TYR A 188 14.68 5.41 -2.75
N LYS A 189 15.15 6.50 -2.15
CA LYS A 189 15.67 6.43 -0.78
C LYS A 189 14.60 5.96 0.21
N ALA A 190 13.42 6.55 0.19
CA ALA A 190 12.31 6.15 1.07
C ALA A 190 11.90 4.68 0.83
N ILE A 191 11.85 4.23 -0.43
CA ILE A 191 11.57 2.83 -0.78
C ILE A 191 12.62 1.89 -0.17
N THR A 192 13.89 2.20 -0.32
CA THR A 192 14.98 1.35 0.19
C THR A 192 15.06 1.36 1.71
N ASP A 193 14.77 2.47 2.36
CA ASP A 193 14.70 2.56 3.82
C ASP A 193 13.58 1.65 4.36
N ASP A 194 12.37 1.75 3.79
CA ASP A 194 11.23 0.91 4.18
C ASP A 194 11.50 -0.58 3.97
N LEU A 195 12.07 -0.96 2.81
CA LEU A 195 12.40 -2.37 2.53
C LEU A 195 13.49 -2.89 3.45
N THR A 196 14.49 -2.08 3.77
CA THR A 196 15.57 -2.45 4.70
C THR A 196 15.01 -2.74 6.09
N ASP A 197 14.11 -1.90 6.57
CA ASP A 197 13.48 -2.10 7.87
C ASP A 197 12.46 -3.26 7.85
N ALA A 198 11.73 -3.44 6.75
CA ALA A 198 10.86 -4.60 6.57
C ALA A 198 11.63 -5.93 6.67
N VAL A 199 12.79 -6.03 6.02
CA VAL A 199 13.63 -7.25 6.06
C VAL A 199 14.14 -7.57 7.47
N LYS A 200 14.41 -6.55 8.30
CA LYS A 200 14.81 -6.76 9.70
C LYS A 200 13.67 -7.31 10.56
N LEU A 201 12.44 -6.89 10.29
CA LEU A 201 11.26 -7.21 11.08
C LEU A 201 10.62 -8.54 10.68
N LEU A 202 10.53 -8.82 9.39
CA LEU A 202 9.85 -10.01 8.87
C LEU A 202 10.59 -11.29 9.22
N ARG A 203 9.81 -12.28 9.65
CA ARG A 203 10.33 -13.64 9.89
C ARG A 203 10.59 -14.34 8.54
N PRO A 204 11.60 -15.23 8.45
CA PRO A 204 11.91 -16.00 7.24
C PRO A 204 10.94 -17.19 7.06
N VAL A 205 9.64 -16.94 7.16
CA VAL A 205 8.59 -17.96 7.07
C VAL A 205 7.76 -17.71 5.82
N LYS A 206 7.61 -18.72 4.99
CA LYS A 206 6.78 -18.60 3.80
C LYS A 206 5.31 -18.44 4.20
N LYS A 207 4.70 -17.33 3.81
CA LYS A 207 3.27 -17.06 3.97
C LYS A 207 2.63 -17.00 2.59
N GLU A 208 1.67 -17.87 2.31
CA GLU A 208 0.98 -17.88 1.02
C GLU A 208 0.17 -16.59 0.83
N GLY A 209 0.33 -15.95 -0.33
CA GLY A 209 -0.38 -14.73 -0.70
C GLY A 209 -0.02 -13.49 0.12
N LYS A 210 1.09 -13.50 0.87
CA LYS A 210 1.56 -12.36 1.67
C LYS A 210 3.05 -12.10 1.49
N ILE A 211 3.45 -10.86 1.83
CA ILE A 211 4.86 -10.48 1.88
C ILE A 211 5.54 -11.23 3.04
N ASN A 212 6.69 -11.78 2.76
CA ASN A 212 7.58 -12.41 3.74
C ASN A 212 9.04 -12.09 3.38
N LYS A 213 9.95 -12.40 4.29
CA LYS A 213 11.38 -12.11 4.13
C LYS A 213 12.01 -12.82 2.95
#